data_e1a839c31daf1b8a7ce85fd6b7478a75
#
_entry.id   e1a839c31daf1b8a7ce85fd6b7478a75
#
_cell.length_a   1.000
_cell.length_b   1.000
_cell.length_c   1.000
_cell.angle_alpha   90.00
_cell.angle_beta   90.00
_cell.angle_gamma   90.00
#
_symmetry.space_group_name_H-M   'P 1'
#
loop_
_entity.id
_entity.type
_entity.pdbx_description
1 polymer ?
#
loop_
_entity_poly.entity_id
_entity_poly.type
_entity_poly.pdbx_seq_one_letter_code
_entity_poly.pdbx_strand_id
1 'polypeptide(L)'
;MEIERKWMVNGWPEGLPLKEEFVMRQGYISVRPTVRIREEALTGGKTHYVLCFKSGSGLAREEIERDIDPALFNDLETKIIGRPLIPKLRRSYLLPDGAVLEVNHVDEGQPTEFWYAEVEQEEE
;
A
#
# COMPACT_ATOMS: atom_id res chain seq x y z
N MET A 1 3.79 -18.34 3.62
CA MET A 1 4.68 -17.16 3.72
C MET A 1 4.68 -16.42 2.39
N GLU A 2 4.49 -15.13 2.44
CA GLU A 2 4.49 -14.30 1.24
C GLU A 2 5.89 -13.79 0.94
N ILE A 3 6.27 -13.83 -0.35
CA ILE A 3 7.49 -13.21 -0.84
C ILE A 3 7.09 -12.07 -1.75
N GLU A 4 7.54 -10.87 -1.40
CA GLU A 4 7.29 -9.67 -2.15
C GLU A 4 8.55 -9.24 -2.88
N ARG A 5 8.43 -9.00 -4.18
CA ARG A 5 9.51 -8.45 -4.99
C ARG A 5 9.16 -7.02 -5.35
N LYS A 6 10.10 -6.13 -5.15
CA LYS A 6 9.91 -4.70 -5.28
C LYS A 6 11.05 -4.06 -6.07
N TRP A 7 10.72 -3.12 -6.94
CA TRP A 7 11.73 -2.35 -7.69
C TRP A 7 11.19 -0.98 -8.09
N MET A 8 12.11 -0.08 -8.43
CA MET A 8 11.75 1.27 -8.86
C MET A 8 11.33 1.27 -10.32
N VAL A 9 10.33 2.11 -10.64
CA VAL A 9 9.83 2.31 -12.01
C VAL A 9 9.66 3.80 -12.26
N ASN A 10 9.34 4.18 -13.50
CA ASN A 10 9.24 5.58 -13.92
C ASN A 10 7.83 6.02 -14.33
N GLY A 11 6.85 5.16 -14.20
CA GLY A 11 5.48 5.48 -14.60
C GLY A 11 4.61 4.25 -14.71
N TRP A 12 3.42 4.44 -15.25
CA TRP A 12 2.45 3.36 -15.43
C TRP A 12 2.85 2.47 -16.61
N PRO A 13 2.69 1.14 -16.48
CA PRO A 13 2.95 0.24 -17.60
C PRO A 13 1.93 0.44 -18.72
N GLU A 14 2.36 0.19 -19.96
CA GLU A 14 1.48 0.22 -21.11
C GLU A 14 1.20 -1.21 -21.58
N GLY A 15 0.00 -1.43 -22.12
CA GLY A 15 -0.35 -2.71 -22.74
C GLY A 15 -0.74 -3.83 -21.79
N LEU A 16 -0.83 -3.57 -20.49
CA LEU A 16 -1.29 -4.54 -19.51
C LEU A 16 -2.73 -4.25 -19.09
N PRO A 17 -3.56 -5.29 -18.92
CA PRO A 17 -4.94 -5.08 -18.44
C PRO A 17 -4.96 -4.54 -17.01
N LEU A 18 -5.66 -3.44 -16.81
CA LEU A 18 -5.86 -2.88 -15.49
C LEU A 18 -6.91 -3.71 -14.75
N LYS A 19 -6.57 -4.21 -13.58
CA LYS A 19 -7.47 -4.97 -12.72
C LYS A 19 -8.24 -4.08 -11.77
N GLU A 20 -7.54 -3.19 -11.05
CA GLU A 20 -8.16 -2.27 -10.11
C GLU A 20 -7.24 -1.10 -9.78
N GLU A 21 -7.84 -0.05 -9.23
CA GLU A 21 -7.12 1.14 -8.81
C GLU A 21 -7.57 1.54 -7.40
N PHE A 22 -6.60 1.83 -6.53
CA PHE A 22 -6.85 2.35 -5.19
C PHE A 22 -6.22 3.72 -5.01
N VAL A 23 -7.01 4.65 -4.48
CA VAL A 23 -6.50 5.92 -3.97
C VAL A 23 -6.28 5.73 -2.49
N MET A 24 -5.04 5.91 -2.03
CA MET A 24 -4.62 5.54 -0.69
C MET A 24 -4.01 6.71 0.05
N ARG A 25 -4.15 6.69 1.38
CA ARG A 25 -3.40 7.56 2.29
C ARG A 25 -2.87 6.70 3.41
N GLN A 26 -1.62 6.91 3.81
CA GLN A 26 -1.02 6.09 4.85
C GLN A 26 -0.11 6.89 5.76
N GLY A 27 0.06 6.40 6.98
CA GLY A 27 0.98 6.97 7.94
C GLY A 27 1.44 5.94 8.96
N TYR A 28 2.60 6.21 9.57
CA TYR A 28 3.20 5.29 10.52
C TYR A 28 2.94 5.76 11.95
N ILE A 29 2.47 4.82 12.79
CA ILE A 29 2.40 5.02 14.24
C ILE A 29 3.76 4.68 14.84
N SER A 30 4.41 3.64 14.32
CA SER A 30 5.72 3.18 14.77
C SER A 30 6.49 2.61 13.59
N VAL A 31 7.82 2.76 13.63
CA VAL A 31 8.70 2.21 12.60
C VAL A 31 9.27 0.86 13.03
N ARG A 32 9.48 0.66 14.35
CA ARG A 32 10.00 -0.59 14.93
C ARG A 32 9.30 -0.91 16.23
N PRO A 33 8.40 -1.91 16.28
CA PRO A 33 7.87 -2.65 15.12
C PRO A 33 7.11 -1.72 14.17
N THR A 34 7.01 -2.11 12.91
CA THR A 34 6.26 -1.32 11.96
C THR A 34 4.77 -1.41 12.26
N VAL A 35 4.16 -0.26 12.54
CA VAL A 35 2.71 -0.14 12.74
C VAL A 35 2.25 1.05 11.93
N ARG A 36 1.31 0.81 11.01
CA ARG A 36 0.80 1.88 10.15
C ARG A 36 -0.71 1.79 9.99
N ILE A 37 -1.31 2.91 9.64
CA ILE A 37 -2.70 2.98 9.21
C ILE A 37 -2.76 3.32 7.74
N ARG A 38 -3.81 2.85 7.07
CA ARG A 38 -3.99 3.04 5.64
C ARG A 38 -5.46 3.20 5.31
N GLU A 39 -5.78 4.22 4.54
CA GLU A 39 -7.08 4.38 3.91
C GLU A 39 -6.95 3.90 2.48
N GLU A 40 -7.83 3.01 2.06
CA GLU A 40 -7.84 2.44 0.72
C GLU A 40 -9.20 2.68 0.07
N ALA A 41 -9.25 3.59 -0.88
CA ALA A 41 -10.47 3.89 -1.62
C ALA A 41 -10.39 3.25 -3.01
N LEU A 42 -11.15 2.17 -3.21
CA LEU A 42 -11.25 1.52 -4.52
C LEU A 42 -12.01 2.43 -5.47
N THR A 43 -11.42 2.77 -6.61
CA THR A 43 -12.07 3.59 -7.63
C THR A 43 -13.33 2.88 -8.12
N GLY A 44 -14.48 3.53 -7.96
CA GLY A 44 -15.79 2.94 -8.29
C GLY A 44 -16.32 1.97 -7.24
N GLY A 45 -15.67 1.85 -6.09
CA GLY A 45 -16.03 0.90 -5.03
C GLY A 45 -16.00 1.51 -3.64
N LYS A 46 -15.73 0.66 -2.65
CA LYS A 46 -15.76 1.04 -1.25
C LYS A 46 -14.42 1.53 -0.75
N THR A 47 -14.46 2.26 0.37
CA THR A 47 -13.27 2.68 1.11
C THR A 47 -13.11 1.80 2.35
N HIS A 48 -11.89 1.33 2.56
CA HIS A 48 -11.52 0.53 3.73
C HIS A 48 -10.44 1.25 4.53
N TYR A 49 -10.45 1.02 5.83
CA TYR A 49 -9.45 1.56 6.76
C TYR A 49 -8.77 0.39 7.45
N VAL A 50 -7.44 0.37 7.43
CA VAL A 50 -6.66 -0.78 7.86
C VAL A 50 -5.60 -0.35 8.87
N LEU A 51 -5.46 -1.15 9.92
CA LEU A 51 -4.36 -1.07 10.87
C LEU A 51 -3.45 -2.27 10.60
N CYS A 52 -2.18 -1.99 10.33
CA CYS A 52 -1.24 -3.01 9.87
C CYS A 52 -0.03 -3.08 10.79
N PHE A 53 0.34 -4.31 11.15
CA PHE A 53 1.53 -4.62 11.94
C PHE A 53 2.44 -5.49 11.09
N LYS A 54 3.73 -5.12 11.03
CA LYS A 54 4.72 -5.91 10.30
C LYS A 54 5.89 -6.23 11.19
N SER A 55 6.38 -7.47 11.11
CA SER A 55 7.58 -7.91 11.80
C SER A 55 8.50 -8.65 10.85
N GLY A 56 9.75 -8.87 11.27
CA GLY A 56 10.75 -9.55 10.46
C GLY A 56 11.51 -8.58 9.56
N SER A 57 12.38 -9.14 8.73
CA SER A 57 13.24 -8.37 7.82
C SER A 57 13.51 -9.18 6.56
N GLY A 58 14.04 -8.49 5.53
CA GLY A 58 14.34 -9.13 4.27
C GLY A 58 13.09 -9.40 3.44
N LEU A 59 13.08 -10.51 2.70
CA LEU A 59 11.97 -10.88 1.83
C LEU A 59 10.82 -11.52 2.58
N ALA A 60 11.12 -12.22 3.68
CA ALA A 60 10.12 -12.95 4.46
C ALA A 60 9.69 -12.13 5.66
N ARG A 61 8.40 -11.79 5.73
CA ARG A 61 7.84 -10.97 6.81
C ARG A 61 6.51 -11.52 7.26
N GLU A 62 6.25 -11.37 8.56
CA GLU A 62 4.91 -11.58 9.10
C GLU A 62 4.15 -10.26 9.00
N GLU A 63 2.88 -10.35 8.63
CA GLU A 63 2.03 -9.19 8.49
C GLU A 63 0.66 -9.51 9.09
N ILE A 64 0.19 -8.61 9.95
CA ILE A 64 -1.14 -8.71 10.56
C ILE A 64 -1.90 -7.45 10.17
N GLU A 65 -3.02 -7.62 9.49
CA GLU A 65 -3.89 -6.53 9.11
C GLU A 65 -5.26 -6.69 9.75
N ARG A 66 -5.83 -5.58 10.19
CA ARG A 66 -7.19 -5.55 10.75
C ARG A 66 -7.93 -4.36 10.17
N ASP A 67 -9.14 -4.60 9.74
CA ASP A 67 -10.05 -3.51 9.37
C ASP A 67 -10.44 -2.76 10.63
N ILE A 68 -10.43 -1.44 10.53
CA ILE A 68 -10.87 -0.57 11.63
C ILE A 68 -11.95 0.37 11.11
N ASP A 69 -12.76 0.93 12.03
CA ASP A 69 -13.79 1.84 11.61
C ASP A 69 -13.23 3.24 11.30
N PRO A 70 -13.98 4.07 10.56
CA PRO A 70 -13.52 5.41 10.21
C PRO A 70 -13.23 6.30 11.42
N ALA A 71 -13.97 6.15 12.52
CA ALA A 71 -13.75 6.96 13.71
C ALA A 71 -12.42 6.64 14.37
N LEU A 72 -12.07 5.37 14.50
CA LEU A 72 -10.76 4.97 15.03
C LEU A 72 -9.63 5.44 14.11
N PHE A 73 -9.81 5.29 12.80
CA PHE A 73 -8.82 5.78 11.84
C PHE A 73 -8.57 7.27 12.02
N ASN A 74 -9.64 8.05 12.12
CA ASN A 74 -9.54 9.50 12.33
C ASN A 74 -8.82 9.85 13.63
N ASP A 75 -9.11 9.13 14.72
CA ASP A 75 -8.44 9.34 16.00
C ASP A 75 -6.93 9.05 15.91
N LEU A 76 -6.57 7.96 15.22
CA LEU A 76 -5.18 7.61 15.03
C LEU A 76 -4.45 8.65 14.17
N GLU A 77 -5.09 9.13 13.11
CA GLU A 77 -4.54 10.15 12.23
C GLU A 77 -4.32 11.48 12.96
N THR A 78 -5.32 11.95 13.67
CA THR A 78 -5.30 13.30 14.25
C THR A 78 -4.64 13.37 15.62
N LYS A 79 -4.81 12.34 16.46
CA LYS A 79 -4.37 12.37 17.86
C LYS A 79 -3.04 11.64 18.10
N ILE A 80 -2.73 10.65 17.29
CA ILE A 80 -1.52 9.84 17.45
C ILE A 80 -0.45 10.23 16.44
N ILE A 81 -0.76 10.22 15.16
CA ILE A 81 0.19 10.61 14.12
C ILE A 81 0.36 12.13 14.08
N GLY A 82 -0.74 12.87 14.05
CA GLY A 82 -0.74 14.32 14.17
C GLY A 82 -0.07 15.07 13.02
N ARG A 83 0.09 14.45 11.87
CA ARG A 83 0.67 15.04 10.66
C ARG A 83 -0.04 14.48 9.43
N PRO A 84 0.06 15.16 8.27
CA PRO A 84 -0.58 14.67 7.05
C PRO A 84 -0.12 13.26 6.66
N LEU A 85 -1.07 12.45 6.24
CA LEU A 85 -0.77 11.13 5.70
C LEU A 85 -0.18 11.25 4.29
N ILE A 86 0.59 10.25 3.89
CA ILE A 86 1.24 10.21 2.58
C ILE A 86 0.26 9.64 1.55
N PRO A 87 -0.08 10.39 0.49
CA PRO A 87 -0.96 9.88 -0.55
C PRO A 87 -0.22 8.91 -1.46
N LYS A 88 -0.96 7.90 -1.92
CA LYS A 88 -0.44 6.89 -2.85
C LYS A 88 -1.55 6.45 -3.79
N LEU A 89 -1.25 6.43 -5.09
CA LEU A 89 -2.14 5.87 -6.10
C LEU A 89 -1.57 4.52 -6.53
N ARG A 90 -2.34 3.46 -6.32
CA ARG A 90 -1.95 2.09 -6.67
C ARG A 90 -2.83 1.57 -7.80
N ARG A 91 -2.19 1.04 -8.85
CA ARG A 91 -2.88 0.33 -9.91
C ARG A 91 -2.36 -1.09 -9.98
N SER A 92 -3.30 -2.04 -10.04
CA SER A 92 -2.97 -3.46 -10.16
C SER A 92 -3.24 -3.91 -11.59
N TYR A 93 -2.28 -4.60 -12.18
CA TYR A 93 -2.32 -5.08 -13.56
C TYR A 93 -2.17 -6.59 -13.60
N LEU A 94 -2.85 -7.23 -14.57
CA LEU A 94 -2.71 -8.66 -14.79
C LEU A 94 -1.52 -8.92 -15.71
N LEU A 95 -0.63 -9.82 -15.26
CA LEU A 95 0.48 -10.29 -16.07
C LEU A 95 0.07 -11.53 -16.86
N PRO A 96 0.77 -11.84 -17.98
CA PRO A 96 0.42 -12.99 -18.81
C PRO A 96 0.42 -14.34 -18.08
N ASP A 97 1.21 -14.49 -17.02
CA ASP A 97 1.28 -15.72 -16.21
C ASP A 97 0.21 -15.79 -15.12
N GLY A 98 -0.68 -14.80 -15.04
CA GLY A 98 -1.72 -14.75 -14.01
C GLY A 98 -1.31 -14.04 -12.72
N ALA A 99 -0.05 -13.65 -12.58
CA ALA A 99 0.39 -12.86 -11.44
C ALA A 99 -0.15 -11.43 -11.52
N VAL A 100 -0.13 -10.74 -10.40
CA VAL A 100 -0.60 -9.35 -10.32
C VAL A 100 0.60 -8.44 -10.09
N LEU A 101 0.73 -7.44 -10.95
CA LEU A 101 1.74 -6.38 -10.81
C LEU A 101 1.06 -5.18 -10.18
N GLU A 102 1.54 -4.77 -9.01
CA GLU A 102 1.07 -3.55 -8.37
C GLU A 102 2.06 -2.43 -8.61
N VAL A 103 1.61 -1.34 -9.23
CA VAL A 103 2.45 -0.16 -9.48
C VAL A 103 1.94 0.98 -8.63
N ASN A 104 2.84 1.64 -7.92
CA ASN A 104 2.51 2.66 -6.94
C ASN A 104 3.19 3.98 -7.27
N HIS A 105 2.38 5.04 -7.28
CA HIS A 105 2.84 6.42 -7.42
C HIS A 105 2.65 7.11 -6.07
N VAL A 106 3.76 7.40 -5.40
CA VAL A 106 3.74 7.90 -4.02
C VAL A 106 4.04 9.39 -4.00
N ASP A 107 3.24 10.13 -3.23
CA ASP A 107 3.47 11.54 -2.90
C ASP A 107 3.57 12.44 -4.14
N GLU A 108 2.63 12.27 -5.07
CA GLU A 108 2.58 12.99 -6.33
C GLU A 108 2.67 14.51 -6.15
N GLY A 109 3.57 15.13 -6.92
CA GLY A 109 3.74 16.58 -6.91
C GLY A 109 4.60 17.12 -5.77
N GLN A 110 5.15 16.25 -4.92
CA GLN A 110 6.00 16.66 -3.80
C GLN A 110 7.47 16.30 -4.04
N PRO A 111 8.43 16.95 -3.34
CA PRO A 111 9.84 16.59 -3.48
C PRO A 111 10.16 15.13 -3.14
N THR A 112 9.30 14.49 -2.36
CA THR A 112 9.44 13.08 -1.95
C THR A 112 8.72 12.12 -2.89
N GLU A 113 8.25 12.58 -4.04
CA GLU A 113 7.57 11.75 -5.02
C GLU A 113 8.46 10.62 -5.55
N PHE A 114 7.89 9.41 -5.63
CA PHE A 114 8.58 8.29 -6.25
C PHE A 114 7.58 7.24 -6.75
N TRP A 115 8.10 6.31 -7.55
CA TRP A 115 7.32 5.22 -8.13
C TRP A 115 7.98 3.90 -7.81
N TYR A 116 7.17 2.89 -7.50
CA TYR A 116 7.69 1.54 -7.34
C TYR A 116 6.67 0.49 -7.76
N ALA A 117 7.15 -0.69 -8.09
CA ALA A 117 6.31 -1.81 -8.48
C ALA A 117 6.57 -3.01 -7.57
N GLU A 118 5.54 -3.81 -7.37
CA GLU A 118 5.59 -5.00 -6.52
C GLU A 118 4.89 -6.16 -7.20
N VAL A 119 5.43 -7.37 -7.00
CA VAL A 119 4.76 -8.62 -7.32
C VAL A 119 4.84 -9.49 -6.09
N GLU A 120 3.69 -9.99 -5.62
CA GLU A 120 3.62 -10.91 -4.50
C GLU A 120 3.53 -12.33 -4.99
N GLN A 121 4.28 -13.22 -4.36
CA GLN A 121 4.26 -14.65 -4.61
C GLN A 121 4.18 -15.39 -3.30
N GLU A 122 3.41 -16.48 -3.27
CA GLU A 122 3.43 -17.37 -2.12
C GLU A 122 4.50 -18.43 -2.33
N GLU A 123 5.27 -18.67 -1.29
CA GLU A 123 6.25 -19.74 -1.27
C GLU A 123 5.56 -21.01 -0.80
N GLU A 124 5.67 -22.05 -1.63
CA GLU A 124 5.11 -23.36 -1.36
C GLU A 124 6.03 -24.21 -0.46
#